data_12e01480b4359dff79bbfe77fdce7a13
#
_entry.id   12e01480b4359dff79bbfe77fdce7a13
#
_cell.length_a   1.000
_cell.length_b   1.000
_cell.length_c   1.000
_cell.angle_alpha   90.00
_cell.angle_beta   90.00
_cell.angle_gamma   90.00
#
_symmetry.space_group_name_H-M   'P 1'
#
loop_
_entity.id
_entity.type
_entity.pdbx_description
1 polymer ?
#
loop_
_entity_poly.entity_id
_entity_poly.type
_entity_poly.pdbx_seq_one_letter_code
_entity_poly.pdbx_strand_id
1 'polypeptide(L)'
;GNLFFTEGGRVERVRVEVADTEDRLEVGLMCRPSLDPDAGMLFVFAAPTRASFWMKNTLIPLAIAFMDSDWHIVGILEMPVAPDPAAGPFPTYAPEKPYRYALEVNAGFFSKHDLDERAQVRFAPQETDAIPRNVPRGFSSTLAGAKSR
;
A
#
# COMPACT_ATOMS: atom_id res chain seq x y z
N GLY A 1 2.17 -7.47 -8.22
CA GLY A 1 0.81 -7.93 -8.03
C GLY A 1 -0.24 -6.87 -8.25
N ASN A 2 -1.45 -7.21 -7.95
CA ASN A 2 -2.57 -6.29 -8.12
C ASN A 2 -3.42 -6.25 -6.87
N LEU A 3 -3.85 -5.04 -6.49
CA LEU A 3 -4.89 -4.85 -5.51
C LEU A 3 -6.18 -4.49 -6.23
N PHE A 4 -7.27 -5.07 -5.79
CA PHE A 4 -8.59 -4.78 -6.33
C PHE A 4 -9.46 -4.21 -5.22
N PHE A 5 -10.05 -3.06 -5.51
CA PHE A 5 -11.03 -2.40 -4.64
C PHE A 5 -12.40 -2.55 -5.27
N THR A 6 -13.34 -3.06 -4.50
CA THR A 6 -14.71 -3.26 -4.97
C THR A 6 -15.66 -2.48 -4.08
N GLU A 7 -16.43 -1.62 -4.70
CA GLU A 7 -17.45 -0.83 -4.00
C GLU A 7 -18.56 -0.46 -4.99
N GLY A 8 -19.81 -0.68 -4.59
CA GLY A 8 -20.96 -0.27 -5.39
C GLY A 8 -21.00 -0.93 -6.78
N GLY A 9 -20.56 -2.15 -6.92
CA GLY A 9 -20.53 -2.85 -8.20
C GLY A 9 -19.37 -2.45 -9.11
N ARG A 10 -18.54 -1.51 -8.67
CA ARG A 10 -17.33 -1.09 -9.42
C ARG A 10 -16.11 -1.81 -8.87
N VAL A 11 -15.15 -2.05 -9.76
CA VAL A 11 -13.87 -2.66 -9.40
C VAL A 11 -12.75 -1.77 -9.93
N GLU A 12 -11.87 -1.32 -9.04
CA GLU A 12 -10.68 -0.57 -9.40
C GLU A 12 -9.45 -1.42 -9.13
N ARG A 13 -8.54 -1.46 -10.09
CA ARG A 13 -7.31 -2.21 -9.98
C ARG A 13 -6.12 -1.27 -9.80
N VAL A 14 -5.24 -1.62 -8.89
CA VAL A 14 -3.95 -0.94 -8.70
C VAL A 14 -2.84 -1.97 -8.90
N ARG A 15 -1.93 -1.69 -9.83
CA ARG A 15 -0.71 -2.49 -9.97
C ARG A 15 0.24 -2.08 -8.86
N VAL A 16 0.73 -3.02 -8.08
CA VAL A 16 1.55 -2.69 -6.92
C VAL A 16 2.92 -3.34 -6.98
N GLU A 17 3.91 -2.57 -6.57
CA GLU A 17 5.18 -3.08 -6.10
C GLU A 17 4.98 -3.42 -4.63
N VAL A 18 5.55 -4.54 -4.19
CA VAL A 18 5.42 -4.97 -2.80
C VAL A 18 6.68 -4.61 -2.02
N ALA A 19 6.50 -3.88 -0.93
CA ALA A 19 7.55 -3.54 0.02
C ALA A 19 7.34 -4.38 1.28
N ASP A 20 8.14 -5.42 1.44
CA ASP A 20 8.01 -6.36 2.55
C ASP A 20 9.35 -6.68 3.24
N THR A 21 10.40 -5.95 2.91
CA THR A 21 11.68 -5.98 3.63
C THR A 21 11.87 -4.67 4.38
N GLU A 22 12.73 -4.68 5.41
CA GLU A 22 13.00 -3.45 6.16
C GLU A 22 13.43 -2.31 5.25
N ASP A 23 14.35 -2.57 4.33
CA ASP A 23 14.83 -1.55 3.42
C ASP A 23 13.72 -0.99 2.53
N ARG A 24 12.89 -1.87 1.97
CA ARG A 24 11.80 -1.43 1.10
C ARG A 24 10.72 -0.69 1.86
N LEU A 25 10.41 -1.14 3.07
CA LEU A 25 9.44 -0.44 3.93
C LEU A 25 9.93 0.98 4.25
N GLU A 26 11.22 1.14 4.48
CA GLU A 26 11.79 2.44 4.81
C GLU A 26 11.85 3.36 3.59
N VAL A 27 12.37 2.86 2.47
CA VAL A 27 12.55 3.67 1.27
C VAL A 27 11.20 4.03 0.62
N GLY A 28 10.29 3.07 0.54
CA GLY A 28 8.99 3.30 -0.08
C GLY A 28 9.12 3.94 -1.46
N LEU A 29 8.39 5.02 -1.67
CA LEU A 29 8.38 5.77 -2.93
C LEU A 29 9.33 6.99 -2.92
N MET A 30 10.30 7.02 -2.02
CA MET A 30 11.27 8.12 -1.96
C MET A 30 11.94 8.37 -3.31
N CYS A 31 12.19 9.62 -3.60
CA CYS A 31 12.96 10.09 -4.76
C CYS A 31 12.34 9.77 -6.13
N ARG A 32 11.10 9.32 -6.19
CA ARG A 32 10.45 9.09 -7.48
C ARG A 32 9.83 10.38 -7.99
N PRO A 33 10.08 10.73 -9.27
CA PRO A 33 9.54 11.96 -9.85
C PRO A 33 8.07 11.83 -10.22
N SER A 34 7.57 10.61 -10.40
CA SER A 34 6.18 10.37 -10.79
C SER A 34 5.77 8.94 -10.43
N LEU A 35 4.47 8.71 -10.47
CA LEU A 35 3.86 7.40 -10.27
C LEU A 35 2.68 7.30 -11.25
N ASP A 36 2.60 6.21 -11.99
CA ASP A 36 1.52 6.01 -12.94
C ASP A 36 0.15 6.05 -12.23
N PRO A 37 -0.90 6.54 -12.91
CA PRO A 37 -2.22 6.70 -12.28
C PRO A 37 -2.81 5.41 -11.69
N ASP A 38 -2.47 4.26 -12.26
CA ASP A 38 -2.97 2.96 -11.82
C ASP A 38 -1.92 2.15 -11.03
N ALA A 39 -0.85 2.79 -10.59
CA ALA A 39 0.24 2.14 -9.87
C ALA A 39 0.29 2.59 -8.42
N GLY A 40 0.88 1.75 -7.59
CA GLY A 40 1.09 2.05 -6.19
C GLY A 40 2.14 1.14 -5.56
N MET A 41 2.36 1.34 -4.27
CA MET A 41 3.24 0.48 -3.49
C MET A 41 2.46 -0.09 -2.31
N LEU A 42 2.48 -1.41 -2.19
CA LEU A 42 1.86 -2.11 -1.08
C LEU A 42 2.92 -2.45 -0.04
N PHE A 43 2.76 -1.88 1.14
CA PHE A 43 3.61 -2.15 2.29
C PHE A 43 3.01 -3.30 3.08
N VAL A 44 3.82 -4.32 3.35
CA VAL A 44 3.38 -5.53 4.05
C VAL A 44 4.23 -5.69 5.31
N PHE A 45 3.58 -5.62 6.45
CA PHE A 45 4.24 -5.78 7.75
C PHE A 45 4.10 -7.22 8.23
N ALA A 46 5.11 -7.68 8.99
CA ALA A 46 5.13 -9.05 9.50
C ALA A 46 3.97 -9.34 10.46
N ALA A 47 3.51 -8.33 11.16
CA ALA A 47 2.43 -8.42 12.14
C ALA A 47 1.69 -7.08 12.16
N PRO A 48 0.50 -7.01 12.77
CA PRO A 48 -0.17 -5.73 12.95
C PRO A 48 0.72 -4.72 13.65
N THR A 49 0.65 -3.48 13.21
CA THR A 49 1.54 -2.41 13.66
C THR A 49 0.75 -1.12 13.86
N ARG A 50 1.34 -0.19 14.61
CA ARG A 50 0.87 1.18 14.75
C ARG A 50 1.88 2.19 14.23
N ALA A 51 2.85 1.72 13.45
CA ALA A 51 3.90 2.59 12.90
C ALA A 51 3.32 3.73 12.07
N SER A 52 4.02 4.85 12.09
CA SER A 52 3.63 6.02 11.31
C SER A 52 4.42 6.07 10.02
N PHE A 53 3.79 6.62 8.99
CA PHE A 53 4.43 6.96 7.73
C PHE A 53 4.82 8.44 7.74
N TRP A 54 5.83 8.80 6.97
CA TRP A 54 6.21 10.18 6.73
C TRP A 54 6.53 10.38 5.25
N MET A 55 6.67 11.64 4.84
CA MET A 55 6.92 12.00 3.45
C MET A 55 8.36 12.46 3.20
N LYS A 56 9.30 11.98 4.01
CA LYS A 56 10.71 12.32 3.83
C LYS A 56 11.18 11.86 2.46
N ASN A 57 11.87 12.76 1.75
CA ASN A 57 12.41 12.52 0.41
C ASN A 57 11.36 12.01 -0.60
N THR A 58 10.10 12.26 -0.34
CA THR A 58 9.00 11.89 -1.23
C THR A 58 8.56 13.12 -1.99
N LEU A 59 8.73 13.08 -3.31
CA LEU A 59 8.68 14.27 -4.17
C LEU A 59 7.30 14.50 -4.78
N ILE A 60 6.41 13.55 -4.66
CA ILE A 60 5.05 13.62 -5.21
C ILE A 60 4.03 13.45 -4.09
N PRO A 61 2.88 14.13 -4.18
CA PRO A 61 1.84 13.95 -3.18
C PRO A 61 1.19 12.59 -3.34
N LEU A 62 0.87 11.95 -2.22
CA LEU A 62 0.33 10.59 -2.19
C LEU A 62 -0.96 10.54 -1.38
N ALA A 63 -1.71 9.47 -1.59
CA ALA A 63 -2.77 9.03 -0.70
C ALA A 63 -2.38 7.66 -0.15
N ILE A 64 -2.79 7.37 1.07
CA ILE A 64 -2.49 6.09 1.70
C ILE A 64 -3.77 5.48 2.26
N ALA A 65 -3.97 4.18 2.00
CA ALA A 65 -5.00 3.39 2.63
C ALA A 65 -4.34 2.36 3.55
N PHE A 66 -4.81 2.28 4.78
CA PHE A 66 -4.35 1.30 5.76
C PHE A 66 -5.37 0.18 5.85
N MET A 67 -4.90 -1.07 5.89
CA MET A 67 -5.77 -2.24 5.95
C MET A 67 -5.31 -3.18 7.07
N ASP A 68 -6.27 -3.77 7.76
CA ASP A 68 -5.96 -4.74 8.80
C ASP A 68 -5.60 -6.11 8.21
N SER A 69 -5.39 -7.10 9.07
CA SER A 69 -4.99 -8.45 8.65
C SER A 69 -6.04 -9.14 7.79
N ASP A 70 -7.28 -8.70 7.84
CA ASP A 70 -8.38 -9.24 7.04
C ASP A 70 -8.69 -8.38 5.81
N TRP A 71 -7.80 -7.44 5.48
CA TRP A 71 -7.94 -6.54 4.35
C TRP A 71 -9.11 -5.54 4.48
N HIS A 72 -9.59 -5.29 5.69
CA HIS A 72 -10.53 -4.20 5.92
C HIS A 72 -9.78 -2.88 5.97
N ILE A 73 -10.29 -1.87 5.29
CA ILE A 73 -9.69 -0.54 5.34
C ILE A 73 -9.98 0.09 6.70
N VAL A 74 -8.93 0.50 7.39
CA VAL A 74 -9.04 1.13 8.70
C VAL A 74 -8.65 2.61 8.69
N GLY A 75 -8.29 3.15 7.54
CA GLY A 75 -8.01 4.57 7.38
C GLY A 75 -7.56 4.89 5.98
N ILE A 76 -7.92 6.08 5.52
CA ILE A 76 -7.45 6.66 4.26
C ILE A 76 -7.03 8.09 4.55
N LEU A 77 -5.81 8.46 4.17
CA LEU A 77 -5.27 9.79 4.41
C LEU A 77 -4.61 10.33 3.15
N GLU A 78 -4.67 11.66 2.99
CA GLU A 78 -3.87 12.36 1.97
C GLU A 78 -2.57 12.81 2.60
N MET A 79 -1.48 12.66 1.85
CA MET A 79 -0.13 12.99 2.32
C MET A 79 0.53 13.95 1.33
N PRO A 80 0.40 15.26 1.54
CA PRO A 80 1.06 16.23 0.67
C PRO A 80 2.59 16.18 0.81
N VAL A 81 3.28 16.67 -0.20
CA VAL A 81 4.73 16.80 -0.16
C VAL A 81 5.10 17.75 1.00
N ALA A 82 6.12 17.36 1.77
CA ALA A 82 6.60 18.20 2.85
C ALA A 82 7.19 19.51 2.29
N PRO A 83 7.09 20.64 3.02
CA PRO A 83 7.66 21.91 2.57
C PRO A 83 9.14 21.82 2.22
N ASP A 84 9.89 21.04 2.99
CA ASP A 84 11.27 20.68 2.68
C ASP A 84 11.38 19.16 2.70
N PRO A 85 11.34 18.51 1.53
CA PRO A 85 11.34 17.03 1.48
C PRO A 85 12.59 16.40 2.07
N ALA A 86 13.72 17.10 2.10
CA ALA A 86 14.97 16.54 2.62
C ALA A 86 15.12 16.75 4.13
N ALA A 87 14.69 17.89 4.64
CA ALA A 87 15.00 18.31 6.02
C ALA A 87 13.78 18.31 6.94
N GLY A 88 12.57 18.35 6.40
CA GLY A 88 11.37 18.43 7.21
C GLY A 88 11.12 19.83 7.76
N PRO A 89 10.30 19.99 8.79
CA PRO A 89 9.71 18.91 9.59
C PRO A 89 8.74 18.04 8.81
N PHE A 90 8.59 16.79 9.28
CA PHE A 90 7.73 15.81 8.61
C PHE A 90 6.52 15.47 9.48
N PRO A 91 5.29 15.79 9.03
CA PRO A 91 4.10 15.23 9.66
C PRO A 91 4.15 13.71 9.57
N THR A 92 3.53 13.04 10.54
CA THR A 92 3.40 11.59 10.53
C THR A 92 1.96 11.19 10.31
N TYR A 93 1.77 10.03 9.69
CA TYR A 93 0.46 9.54 9.26
C TYR A 93 0.27 8.12 9.74
N ALA A 94 -0.82 7.88 10.45
CA ALA A 94 -1.20 6.55 10.92
C ALA A 94 -2.69 6.53 11.17
N PRO A 95 -3.35 5.37 11.02
CA PRO A 95 -4.75 5.25 11.39
C PRO A 95 -4.89 5.11 12.90
N GLU A 96 -6.13 5.21 13.39
CA GLU A 96 -6.40 5.02 14.83
C GLU A 96 -6.27 3.57 15.27
N LYS A 97 -6.49 2.63 14.35
CA LYS A 97 -6.45 1.19 14.63
C LYS A 97 -5.15 0.59 14.12
N PRO A 98 -4.71 -0.54 14.69
CA PRO A 98 -3.59 -1.28 14.11
C PRO A 98 -3.89 -1.70 12.68
N TYR A 99 -2.86 -1.78 11.87
CA TYR A 99 -2.96 -2.20 10.49
C TYR A 99 -1.82 -3.15 10.15
N ARG A 100 -1.95 -3.90 9.06
CA ARG A 100 -0.90 -4.78 8.60
C ARG A 100 -0.43 -4.45 7.20
N TYR A 101 -1.30 -3.85 6.39
CA TYR A 101 -0.98 -3.47 5.02
C TYR A 101 -1.26 -1.99 4.83
N ALA A 102 -0.46 -1.35 3.99
CA ALA A 102 -0.70 0.03 3.59
C ALA A 102 -0.46 0.15 2.09
N LEU A 103 -1.34 0.87 1.41
CA LEU A 103 -1.20 1.14 -0.01
C LEU A 103 -0.98 2.63 -0.23
N GLU A 104 0.15 2.97 -0.84
CA GLU A 104 0.40 4.33 -1.33
C GLU A 104 0.09 4.42 -2.82
N VAL A 105 -0.66 5.43 -3.19
CA VAL A 105 -1.06 5.76 -4.56
C VAL A 105 -0.95 7.27 -4.75
N ASN A 106 -1.14 7.74 -5.97
CA ASN A 106 -1.19 9.18 -6.21
C ASN A 106 -2.26 9.86 -5.37
N ALA A 107 -1.99 11.08 -4.96
CA ALA A 107 -2.95 11.90 -4.23
C ALA A 107 -4.28 11.98 -4.96
N GLY A 108 -5.37 11.91 -4.22
CA GLY A 108 -6.71 12.00 -4.77
C GLY A 108 -7.24 10.72 -5.39
N PHE A 109 -6.46 9.64 -5.40
CA PHE A 109 -6.87 8.38 -6.03
C PHE A 109 -8.22 7.87 -5.50
N PHE A 110 -8.36 7.78 -4.20
CA PHE A 110 -9.58 7.21 -3.60
C PHE A 110 -10.79 8.10 -3.86
N SER A 111 -10.64 9.38 -3.73
CA SER A 111 -11.70 10.34 -4.02
C SER A 111 -12.11 10.29 -5.49
N LYS A 112 -11.15 10.24 -6.40
CA LYS A 112 -11.38 10.18 -7.83
C LYS A 112 -12.17 8.94 -8.24
N HIS A 113 -11.94 7.83 -7.58
CA HIS A 113 -12.59 6.56 -7.90
C HIS A 113 -13.78 6.25 -6.99
N ASP A 114 -14.22 7.21 -6.20
CA ASP A 114 -15.34 7.04 -5.26
C ASP A 114 -15.13 5.86 -4.31
N LEU A 115 -13.93 5.72 -3.79
CA LEU A 115 -13.58 4.66 -2.85
C LEU A 115 -13.42 5.24 -1.46
N ASP A 116 -14.04 4.60 -0.48
CA ASP A 116 -13.88 4.94 0.93
C ASP A 116 -13.61 3.67 1.75
N GLU A 117 -13.69 3.79 3.07
CA GLU A 117 -13.35 2.69 3.96
C GLU A 117 -14.30 1.49 3.86
N ARG A 118 -15.41 1.62 3.15
CA ARG A 118 -16.36 0.52 2.94
C ARG A 118 -15.96 -0.38 1.78
N ALA A 119 -15.00 0.03 0.96
CA ALA A 119 -14.56 -0.77 -0.17
C ALA A 119 -13.98 -2.11 0.30
N GLN A 120 -14.26 -3.16 -0.44
CA GLN A 120 -13.65 -4.46 -0.21
C GLN A 120 -12.33 -4.53 -0.96
N VAL A 121 -11.32 -5.10 -0.32
CA VAL A 121 -9.96 -5.15 -0.88
C VAL A 121 -9.55 -6.61 -1.06
N ARG A 122 -8.94 -6.90 -2.20
CA ARG A 122 -8.38 -8.21 -2.49
C ARG A 122 -7.01 -8.05 -3.14
N PHE A 123 -6.04 -8.78 -2.65
CA PHE A 123 -4.70 -8.80 -3.22
C PHE A 123 -4.51 -10.06 -4.07
N ALA A 124 -4.02 -9.87 -5.30
CA ALA A 124 -3.65 -10.95 -6.20
C ALA A 124 -2.16 -10.82 -6.53
N PRO A 125 -1.29 -11.65 -5.96
CA PRO A 125 0.12 -11.63 -6.30
C PRO A 125 0.31 -12.08 -7.75
N GLN A 126 1.40 -11.64 -8.35
CA GLN A 126 1.69 -11.99 -9.73
C GLN A 126 2.15 -13.44 -9.82
N GLU A 127 1.42 -14.24 -10.58
CA GLU A 127 1.70 -15.69 -10.65
C GLU A 127 3.04 -16.02 -11.28
N THR A 128 3.49 -15.20 -12.20
CA THR A 128 4.68 -15.50 -13.01
C THR A 128 6.00 -15.37 -12.27
N ASP A 129 6.00 -14.65 -11.16
CA ASP A 129 7.28 -14.26 -10.56
C ASP A 129 7.70 -15.12 -9.40
N ALA A 130 6.85 -15.98 -8.90
CA ALA A 130 7.12 -16.48 -7.57
C ALA A 130 6.98 -17.97 -7.37
N ILE A 131 6.31 -18.72 -8.24
CA ILE A 131 5.95 -20.07 -7.88
C ILE A 131 6.54 -21.07 -8.87
N PRO A 132 7.47 -21.90 -8.40
CA PRO A 132 7.90 -23.04 -9.20
C PRO A 132 6.70 -23.93 -9.54
N ARG A 133 6.73 -24.51 -10.70
CA ARG A 133 5.61 -25.30 -11.21
C ARG A 133 5.20 -26.46 -10.30
N ASN A 134 6.12 -26.92 -9.50
CA ASN A 134 5.87 -28.03 -8.60
C ASN A 134 5.35 -27.62 -7.21
N VAL A 135 5.14 -26.34 -6.98
CA VAL A 135 4.63 -25.86 -5.70
C VAL A 135 3.11 -25.83 -5.75
N PRO A 136 2.42 -26.36 -4.73
CA PRO A 136 0.97 -26.32 -4.66
C PRO A 136 0.46 -24.88 -4.73
N ARG A 137 -0.67 -24.71 -5.39
CA ARG A 137 -1.24 -23.38 -5.60
C ARG A 137 -1.58 -22.66 -4.31
N GLY A 138 -2.00 -23.37 -3.31
CA GLY A 138 -2.30 -22.75 -2.01
C GLY A 138 -1.11 -22.02 -1.40
N PHE A 139 0.07 -22.36 -1.82
CA PHE A 139 1.27 -21.72 -1.34
C PHE A 139 1.35 -20.26 -1.75
N SER A 140 0.85 -19.92 -2.92
CA SER A 140 0.95 -18.56 -3.44
C SER A 140 0.14 -17.56 -2.62
N SER A 141 -0.97 -17.98 -2.08
CA SER A 141 -1.79 -17.09 -1.28
C SER A 141 -1.13 -16.76 0.06
N THR A 142 -0.22 -17.60 0.49
CA THR A 142 0.52 -17.37 1.73
C THR A 142 1.63 -16.37 1.54
N LEU A 143 1.99 -16.14 0.31
CA LEU A 143 3.18 -15.36 -0.01
C LEU A 143 3.17 -13.97 0.61
N ALA A 144 2.07 -13.26 0.45
CA ALA A 144 1.98 -11.91 0.94
C ALA A 144 2.17 -11.86 2.46
N GLY A 145 1.53 -12.79 3.17
CA GLY A 145 1.69 -12.86 4.61
C GLY A 145 3.04 -13.41 5.03
N ALA A 146 3.50 -14.44 4.32
CA ALA A 146 4.74 -15.10 4.68
C ALA A 146 5.97 -14.23 4.52
N LYS A 147 5.94 -13.32 3.59
CA LYS A 147 7.06 -12.42 3.36
C LYS A 147 7.22 -11.42 4.46
N SER A 148 6.19 -11.21 5.19
CA SER A 148 6.26 -10.34 6.34
C SER A 148 7.18 -10.96 7.35
N ARG A 149 8.14 -10.30 7.74
CA ARG A 149 9.12 -10.84 8.68
C ARG A 149 8.67 -10.63 10.09
#